data_e766b860093b87b118a46de6f3a3d21e
#
_entry.id   e766b860093b87b118a46de6f3a3d21e
#
_cell.length_a   1.000
_cell.length_b   1.000
_cell.length_c   1.000
_cell.angle_alpha   90.00
_cell.angle_beta   90.00
_cell.angle_gamma   90.00
#
_symmetry.space_group_name_H-M   'P 1'
#
loop_
_entity.id
_entity.type
_entity.pdbx_description
1 polymer ?
#
loop_
_entity_poly.entity_id
_entity_poly.type
_entity_poly.pdbx_seq_one_letter_code
_entity_poly.pdbx_strand_id
1 'polypeptide(L)'
;MSINMTGGIPTWFVDKFHDDLYLECQKSESRFSQAVRIETDLMSAEDKAFDMMSEFELQAKTGRSPETPEMNASTQRRWVDTDPYHNSILFDVDDDLDIKLAPTGDFVTSFKNAVQRKKDEIIHGAFEAATKSGRKGDSTITWANQNGNVKYTAKDTGRTISHDCAVGNCSASDTGMTTEKIELALEYFANNEVDPSIPKWCGIGPRQATNLFGQEEYVNIDYNNSKPLVGGRILRDWMGMNWIVDPIFTVGSQNDVDGDTNVIECWCWAQDALILGIADALTIKITEESTRSYAQRVYVHMNMGAMRFDEDKVIKIECQA
;
A
#
# COMPACT_ATOMS: atom_id res chain seq x y z
N MET A 1 -43.27 18.94 22.73
CA MET A 1 -42.24 18.91 23.77
C MET A 1 -40.97 18.45 23.04
N SER A 2 -40.12 19.39 22.66
CA SER A 2 -38.88 19.01 21.95
C SER A 2 -37.83 18.71 23.00
N ILE A 3 -37.44 17.46 23.06
CA ILE A 3 -36.32 17.01 23.89
C ILE A 3 -35.04 17.37 23.14
N ASN A 4 -34.40 18.40 23.64
CA ASN A 4 -33.10 18.82 23.13
C ASN A 4 -32.03 17.92 23.81
N MET A 5 -31.68 16.81 23.19
CA MET A 5 -30.62 15.91 23.69
C MET A 5 -29.27 16.41 23.21
N THR A 6 -28.63 17.20 24.08
CA THR A 6 -27.25 17.61 23.96
C THR A 6 -26.36 16.53 24.57
N GLY A 7 -26.04 15.52 23.84
CA GLY A 7 -25.12 14.47 24.26
C GLY A 7 -25.25 13.22 23.40
N GLY A 8 -24.51 13.16 22.37
CA GLY A 8 -23.91 11.97 21.70
C GLY A 8 -24.78 10.74 21.41
N ILE A 9 -26.09 10.80 21.54
CA ILE A 9 -26.97 9.68 21.19
C ILE A 9 -27.21 9.69 19.68
N PRO A 10 -26.92 8.61 18.99
CA PRO A 10 -27.10 8.53 17.53
C PRO A 10 -28.57 8.71 17.15
N THR A 11 -28.83 9.32 16.00
CA THR A 11 -30.16 9.64 15.42
C THR A 11 -31.06 8.43 15.11
N TRP A 12 -30.62 7.23 15.40
CA TRP A 12 -31.34 5.95 15.21
C TRP A 12 -32.30 5.59 16.36
N PHE A 13 -32.43 6.46 17.35
CA PHE A 13 -33.34 6.29 18.50
C PHE A 13 -34.80 6.60 18.20
N VAL A 14 -35.14 7.03 17.01
CA VAL A 14 -36.51 7.48 16.71
C VAL A 14 -37.19 6.51 15.77
N ASP A 15 -38.24 5.92 16.32
CA ASP A 15 -39.33 5.21 15.65
C ASP A 15 -38.96 3.96 14.83
N LYS A 16 -39.28 2.80 15.41
CA LYS A 16 -39.60 1.53 14.74
C LYS A 16 -38.87 1.40 13.41
N PHE A 17 -37.87 0.55 13.36
CA PHE A 17 -37.67 0.06 12.04
C PHE A 17 -36.31 -0.55 11.83
N HIS A 18 -36.32 -1.68 11.32
CA HIS A 18 -35.25 -2.58 10.92
C HIS A 18 -34.43 -3.13 12.09
N ASP A 19 -34.50 -4.42 12.24
CA ASP A 19 -33.70 -5.19 13.19
C ASP A 19 -32.20 -5.25 12.78
N ASP A 20 -31.82 -4.54 11.69
CA ASP A 20 -30.46 -4.56 11.15
C ASP A 20 -29.84 -3.16 11.18
N LEU A 21 -28.65 -3.06 11.73
CA LEU A 21 -27.81 -1.88 11.62
C LEU A 21 -27.09 -1.88 10.24
N TYR A 22 -27.46 -0.96 9.37
CA TYR A 22 -26.74 -0.80 8.11
C TYR A 22 -25.43 -0.08 8.35
N LEU A 23 -24.31 -0.78 8.15
CA LEU A 23 -23.00 -0.16 8.12
C LEU A 23 -22.86 0.69 6.85
N GLU A 24 -22.37 1.91 6.99
CA GLU A 24 -21.99 2.72 5.84
C GLU A 24 -20.99 1.96 4.95
N CYS A 25 -20.95 2.30 3.65
CA CYS A 25 -20.02 1.69 2.72
C CYS A 25 -18.58 1.77 3.25
N GLN A 26 -18.04 0.66 3.62
CA GLN A 26 -16.69 0.55 4.19
C GLN A 26 -15.90 -0.52 3.44
N LYS A 27 -14.60 -0.32 3.39
CA LYS A 27 -13.66 -1.33 2.91
C LYS A 27 -13.59 -2.47 3.93
N SER A 28 -14.06 -3.66 3.55
CA SER A 28 -14.12 -4.83 4.44
C SER A 28 -12.82 -5.63 4.46
N GLU A 29 -12.04 -5.57 3.38
CA GLU A 29 -10.80 -6.31 3.23
C GLU A 29 -9.66 -5.39 2.78
N SER A 30 -8.44 -5.72 3.20
CA SER A 30 -7.24 -5.06 2.71
C SER A 30 -6.98 -5.47 1.26
N ARG A 31 -6.78 -4.48 0.38
CA ARG A 31 -6.47 -4.72 -1.03
C ARG A 31 -4.99 -4.94 -1.26
N PHE A 32 -4.14 -4.38 -0.39
CA PHE A 32 -2.69 -4.44 -0.53
C PHE A 32 -2.07 -5.67 0.13
N SER A 33 -2.76 -6.32 1.07
CA SER A 33 -2.17 -7.43 1.83
C SER A 33 -1.72 -8.60 0.94
N GLN A 34 -2.39 -8.84 -0.19
CA GLN A 34 -1.98 -9.87 -1.16
C GLN A 34 -0.81 -9.46 -2.08
N ALA A 35 -0.52 -8.15 -2.11
CA ALA A 35 0.47 -7.56 -3.02
C ALA A 35 1.82 -7.29 -2.34
N VAL A 36 1.96 -7.64 -1.06
CA VAL A 36 3.17 -7.45 -0.26
C VAL A 36 3.56 -8.74 0.44
N ARG A 37 4.82 -8.82 0.83
CA ARG A 37 5.30 -9.92 1.68
C ARG A 37 4.89 -9.66 3.12
N ILE A 38 4.18 -10.62 3.73
CA ILE A 38 3.74 -10.53 5.12
C ILE A 38 4.68 -11.35 6.01
N GLU A 39 5.16 -10.71 7.07
CA GLU A 39 5.97 -11.32 8.10
C GLU A 39 5.28 -11.20 9.47
N THR A 40 4.98 -12.34 10.07
CA THR A 40 4.24 -12.42 11.34
C THR A 40 5.12 -12.74 12.54
N ASP A 41 6.40 -13.01 12.34
CA ASP A 41 7.34 -13.45 13.37
C ASP A 41 8.05 -12.27 14.07
N LEU A 42 7.27 -11.22 14.41
CA LEU A 42 7.78 -10.05 15.13
C LEU A 42 7.41 -10.05 16.64
N MET A 43 6.81 -11.15 17.13
CA MET A 43 6.20 -11.19 18.46
C MET A 43 7.09 -10.90 19.67
N SER A 44 8.40 -10.73 19.51
CA SER A 44 9.33 -10.52 20.63
C SER A 44 10.31 -9.37 20.44
N ALA A 45 10.20 -8.58 19.36
CA ALA A 45 11.09 -7.47 19.10
C ALA A 45 10.29 -6.26 18.56
N GLU A 46 10.65 -5.07 19.04
CA GLU A 46 10.11 -3.81 18.50
C GLU A 46 10.49 -3.65 17.03
N ASP A 47 11.66 -4.14 16.64
CA ASP A 47 12.21 -4.04 15.29
C ASP A 47 12.71 -5.40 14.81
N LYS A 48 12.42 -5.79 13.58
CA LYS A 48 13.00 -6.98 12.92
C LYS A 48 13.92 -6.54 11.77
N ALA A 49 15.10 -7.12 11.74
CA ALA A 49 16.08 -6.89 10.69
C ALA A 49 15.96 -7.92 9.56
N PHE A 50 16.10 -7.44 8.34
CA PHE A 50 16.18 -8.24 7.13
C PHE A 50 17.50 -7.94 6.43
N ASP A 51 18.24 -8.98 6.12
CA ASP A 51 19.55 -8.87 5.49
C ASP A 51 19.43 -9.11 3.97
N MET A 52 20.11 -8.25 3.20
CA MET A 52 20.29 -8.38 1.76
C MET A 52 21.77 -8.60 1.48
N MET A 53 22.08 -9.41 0.48
CA MET A 53 23.43 -9.64 0.00
C MET A 53 23.55 -9.11 -1.43
N SER A 54 24.65 -8.41 -1.72
CA SER A 54 24.94 -7.98 -3.09
C SER A 54 25.28 -9.15 -4.00
N GLU A 55 25.12 -8.95 -5.29
CA GLU A 55 25.47 -9.91 -6.32
C GLU A 55 26.97 -10.21 -6.33
N PHE A 56 27.30 -11.44 -6.76
CA PHE A 56 28.67 -11.88 -6.95
C PHE A 56 28.96 -12.02 -8.45
N GLU A 57 30.07 -11.44 -8.88
CA GLU A 57 30.55 -11.60 -10.24
C GLU A 57 31.59 -12.72 -10.33
N LEU A 58 31.48 -13.57 -11.34
CA LEU A 58 32.48 -14.58 -11.63
C LEU A 58 33.54 -14.03 -12.56
N GLN A 59 34.81 -14.18 -12.17
CA GLN A 59 35.92 -13.80 -13.00
C GLN A 59 36.40 -14.96 -13.89
N ALA A 60 36.72 -14.67 -15.14
CA ALA A 60 37.24 -15.68 -16.05
C ALA A 60 38.64 -16.15 -15.62
N LYS A 61 38.84 -17.46 -15.55
CA LYS A 61 40.12 -18.06 -15.21
C LYS A 61 41.14 -17.84 -16.34
N THR A 62 42.19 -17.07 -16.07
CA THR A 62 43.24 -16.76 -17.02
C THR A 62 44.50 -17.63 -16.74
N GLY A 63 44.60 -18.78 -17.46
CA GLY A 63 45.75 -19.64 -17.38
C GLY A 63 45.54 -20.95 -16.58
N ARG A 64 46.60 -21.76 -16.45
CA ARG A 64 46.53 -23.11 -15.90
C ARG A 64 46.48 -23.20 -14.38
N SER A 65 46.90 -22.20 -13.65
CA SER A 65 46.86 -22.17 -12.15
C SER A 65 46.96 -20.71 -11.69
N PRO A 66 45.98 -19.85 -12.05
CA PRO A 66 46.00 -18.48 -11.54
C PRO A 66 45.64 -18.48 -10.06
N GLU A 67 46.04 -17.43 -9.38
CA GLU A 67 45.56 -17.13 -8.02
C GLU A 67 44.07 -16.95 -8.00
N THR A 68 43.40 -17.49 -6.98
CA THR A 68 41.94 -17.37 -6.83
C THR A 68 41.61 -15.97 -6.36
N PRO A 69 40.75 -15.21 -7.10
CA PRO A 69 40.34 -13.89 -6.67
C PRO A 69 39.53 -13.97 -5.39
N GLU A 70 39.80 -13.13 -4.43
CA GLU A 70 39.00 -12.98 -3.22
C GLU A 70 37.96 -11.86 -3.46
N MET A 71 36.68 -12.13 -3.13
CA MET A 71 35.61 -11.19 -3.23
C MET A 71 34.99 -10.95 -1.86
N ASN A 72 34.82 -9.70 -1.50
CA ASN A 72 34.14 -9.33 -0.26
C ASN A 72 32.64 -9.15 -0.54
N ALA A 73 31.80 -9.92 0.17
CA ALA A 73 30.35 -9.73 0.13
C ALA A 73 29.97 -8.41 0.77
N SER A 74 29.25 -7.55 0.03
CA SER A 74 28.57 -6.41 0.63
C SER A 74 27.20 -6.85 1.12
N THR A 75 26.88 -6.57 2.37
CA THR A 75 25.59 -6.89 2.98
C THR A 75 24.91 -5.60 3.41
N GLN A 76 23.61 -5.51 3.15
CA GLN A 76 22.78 -4.41 3.61
C GLN A 76 21.72 -4.97 4.55
N ARG A 77 21.36 -4.18 5.54
CA ARG A 77 20.32 -4.55 6.52
C ARG A 77 19.25 -3.48 6.54
N ARG A 78 17.99 -3.92 6.52
CA ARG A 78 16.79 -3.09 6.64
C ARG A 78 16.04 -3.48 7.91
N TRP A 79 15.36 -2.52 8.52
CA TRP A 79 14.63 -2.72 9.76
C TRP A 79 13.16 -2.34 9.56
N VAL A 80 12.26 -3.22 9.99
CA VAL A 80 10.83 -2.91 10.09
C VAL A 80 10.55 -2.39 11.48
N ASP A 81 10.01 -1.17 11.56
CA ASP A 81 9.46 -0.61 12.78
C ASP A 81 7.97 -0.95 12.85
N THR A 82 7.47 -1.28 14.02
CA THR A 82 6.05 -1.52 14.23
C THR A 82 5.50 -0.52 15.21
N ASP A 83 4.38 0.11 14.85
CA ASP A 83 3.66 1.07 15.69
C ASP A 83 2.38 0.46 16.27
N PRO A 84 2.09 0.68 17.56
CA PRO A 84 0.86 0.25 18.17
C PRO A 84 -0.30 1.20 17.81
N TYR A 85 -1.40 0.64 17.31
CA TYR A 85 -2.64 1.35 17.03
C TYR A 85 -3.75 0.79 17.91
N HIS A 86 -4.55 1.67 18.51
CA HIS A 86 -5.65 1.26 19.36
C HIS A 86 -6.85 2.20 19.22
N ASN A 87 -8.02 1.66 19.51
CA ASN A 87 -9.25 2.45 19.63
C ASN A 87 -10.22 1.75 20.60
N SER A 88 -11.18 2.48 21.15
CA SER A 88 -12.20 1.90 22.00
C SER A 88 -13.52 2.67 21.88
N ILE A 89 -14.62 1.95 22.12
CA ILE A 89 -15.95 2.54 22.26
C ILE A 89 -16.54 2.09 23.61
N LEU A 90 -17.29 2.97 24.25
CA LEU A 90 -17.99 2.72 25.52
C LEU A 90 -19.49 2.70 25.26
N PHE A 91 -20.18 1.73 25.90
CA PHE A 91 -21.63 1.63 25.93
C PHE A 91 -22.09 1.69 27.37
N ASP A 92 -23.06 2.53 27.65
CA ASP A 92 -23.69 2.58 28.97
C ASP A 92 -24.68 1.41 29.11
N VAL A 93 -24.90 0.94 30.35
CA VAL A 93 -25.86 -0.13 30.65
C VAL A 93 -27.29 0.33 30.33
N ASP A 94 -27.58 1.62 30.46
CA ASP A 94 -28.89 2.18 30.15
C ASP A 94 -29.16 2.19 28.63
N ASP A 95 -28.10 2.32 27.79
CA ASP A 95 -28.20 2.23 26.33
C ASP A 95 -28.60 0.82 25.87
N ASP A 96 -28.18 -0.22 26.58
CA ASP A 96 -28.52 -1.63 26.27
C ASP A 96 -30.02 -1.93 26.47
N LEU A 97 -30.70 -1.18 27.35
CA LEU A 97 -32.16 -1.33 27.61
C LEU A 97 -33.01 -0.68 26.51
N ASP A 98 -32.49 0.37 25.88
CA ASP A 98 -33.18 1.14 24.85
C ASP A 98 -32.88 0.64 23.44
N ILE A 99 -31.78 -0.07 23.22
CA ILE A 99 -31.38 -0.64 21.94
C ILE A 99 -31.82 -2.09 21.84
N LYS A 100 -32.80 -2.39 20.99
CA LYS A 100 -33.24 -3.78 20.71
C LYS A 100 -32.22 -4.64 19.98
N LEU A 101 -31.12 -4.06 19.52
CA LEU A 101 -30.02 -4.73 18.83
C LEU A 101 -28.90 -5.06 19.82
N ALA A 102 -28.20 -6.16 19.55
CA ALA A 102 -26.92 -6.44 20.19
C ALA A 102 -25.79 -5.70 19.43
N PRO A 103 -25.49 -4.44 19.77
CA PRO A 103 -24.63 -3.57 18.95
C PRO A 103 -23.17 -4.05 18.90
N THR A 104 -22.78 -4.91 19.82
CA THR A 104 -21.42 -5.44 19.93
C THR A 104 -20.92 -6.13 18.67
N GLY A 105 -21.78 -6.83 17.94
CA GLY A 105 -21.40 -7.51 16.69
C GLY A 105 -21.05 -6.55 15.56
N ASP A 106 -21.84 -5.51 15.36
CA ASP A 106 -21.67 -4.53 14.30
C ASP A 106 -20.50 -3.61 14.57
N PHE A 107 -20.28 -3.24 15.84
CA PHE A 107 -19.10 -2.47 16.23
C PHE A 107 -17.81 -3.27 16.04
N VAL A 108 -17.81 -4.55 16.40
CA VAL A 108 -16.66 -5.44 16.12
C VAL A 108 -16.38 -5.52 14.61
N THR A 109 -17.42 -5.61 13.79
CA THR A 109 -17.28 -5.62 12.32
C THR A 109 -16.72 -4.30 11.81
N SER A 110 -17.23 -3.16 12.30
CA SER A 110 -16.72 -1.83 11.95
C SER A 110 -15.25 -1.65 12.35
N PHE A 111 -14.86 -2.13 13.53
CA PHE A 111 -13.45 -2.13 13.95
C PHE A 111 -12.56 -3.03 13.10
N LYS A 112 -13.03 -4.21 12.72
CA LYS A 112 -12.30 -5.06 11.76
C LYS A 112 -12.07 -4.35 10.44
N ASN A 113 -13.08 -3.67 9.91
CA ASN A 113 -12.97 -2.88 8.70
C ASN A 113 -11.99 -1.72 8.86
N ALA A 114 -11.99 -1.04 10.02
CA ALA A 114 -11.03 0.01 10.33
C ALA A 114 -9.58 -0.49 10.35
N VAL A 115 -9.35 -1.69 10.91
CA VAL A 115 -8.03 -2.34 10.89
C VAL A 115 -7.57 -2.64 9.46
N GLN A 116 -8.47 -3.13 8.59
CA GLN A 116 -8.11 -3.39 7.19
C GLN A 116 -7.76 -2.10 6.42
N ARG A 117 -8.51 -1.01 6.65
CA ARG A 117 -8.16 0.31 6.08
C ARG A 117 -6.80 0.78 6.58
N LYS A 118 -6.54 0.62 7.89
CA LYS A 118 -5.25 1.03 8.47
C LYS A 118 -4.07 0.23 7.94
N LYS A 119 -4.25 -1.07 7.67
CA LYS A 119 -3.24 -1.87 6.97
C LYS A 119 -2.86 -1.27 5.62
N ASP A 120 -3.85 -0.91 4.83
CA ASP A 120 -3.61 -0.33 3.51
C ASP A 120 -2.92 1.03 3.60
N GLU A 121 -3.28 1.86 4.59
CA GLU A 121 -2.59 3.13 4.84
C GLU A 121 -1.12 2.93 5.22
N ILE A 122 -0.83 1.94 6.08
CA ILE A 122 0.54 1.61 6.50
C ILE A 122 1.38 1.14 5.30
N ILE A 123 0.83 0.26 4.47
CA ILE A 123 1.52 -0.22 3.26
C ILE A 123 1.73 0.92 2.27
N HIS A 124 0.69 1.74 2.05
CA HIS A 124 0.81 2.90 1.15
C HIS A 124 1.86 3.89 1.64
N GLY A 125 1.87 4.18 2.95
CA GLY A 125 2.90 5.06 3.53
C GLY A 125 4.32 4.54 3.35
N ALA A 126 4.53 3.23 3.31
CA ALA A 126 5.84 2.62 3.17
C ALA A 126 6.51 2.84 1.80
N PHE A 127 5.76 3.22 0.75
CA PHE A 127 6.34 3.51 -0.56
C PHE A 127 7.33 4.67 -0.52
N GLU A 128 7.03 5.75 0.20
CA GLU A 128 7.89 6.93 0.29
C GLU A 128 8.60 7.07 1.64
N ALA A 129 8.15 6.36 2.67
CA ALA A 129 8.69 6.47 4.00
C ALA A 129 10.19 6.17 4.04
N ALA A 130 10.88 6.84 4.95
CA ALA A 130 12.27 6.53 5.26
C ALA A 130 12.36 5.16 5.92
N THR A 131 13.20 4.28 5.36
CA THR A 131 13.44 2.94 5.90
C THR A 131 14.76 2.96 6.71
N LYS A 132 14.73 2.45 7.93
CA LYS A 132 15.93 2.28 8.74
C LYS A 132 16.86 1.25 8.13
N SER A 133 18.14 1.56 8.08
CA SER A 133 19.18 0.71 7.51
C SER A 133 20.43 0.66 8.38
N GLY A 134 21.34 -0.25 8.03
CA GLY A 134 22.61 -0.42 8.74
C GLY A 134 22.51 -1.42 9.89
N ARG A 135 23.65 -1.73 10.49
CA ARG A 135 23.79 -2.81 11.49
C ARG A 135 22.88 -2.63 12.72
N LYS A 136 22.63 -1.38 13.11
CA LYS A 136 21.85 -1.01 14.30
C LYS A 136 20.62 -0.16 13.98
N GLY A 137 20.30 0.05 12.69
CA GLY A 137 19.24 0.96 12.30
C GLY A 137 19.60 2.45 12.41
N ASP A 138 20.89 2.77 12.49
CA ASP A 138 21.37 4.14 12.70
C ASP A 138 21.29 5.01 11.43
N SER A 139 21.13 4.40 10.27
CA SER A 139 21.02 5.08 8.97
C SER A 139 19.61 4.99 8.44
N THR A 140 19.22 5.97 7.65
CA THR A 140 17.90 5.97 6.98
C THR A 140 18.07 6.06 5.47
N ILE A 141 17.23 5.34 4.75
CA ILE A 141 17.14 5.38 3.31
C ILE A 141 15.79 5.99 2.95
N THR A 142 15.83 7.17 2.33
CA THR A 142 14.63 7.84 1.84
C THR A 142 14.47 7.58 0.34
N TRP A 143 13.25 7.73 -0.18
CA TRP A 143 12.97 7.62 -1.62
C TRP A 143 13.87 8.56 -2.45
N ALA A 144 14.02 9.80 -2.02
CA ALA A 144 14.85 10.80 -2.69
C ALA A 144 16.33 10.40 -2.76
N ASN A 145 16.89 9.85 -1.66
CA ASN A 145 18.30 9.44 -1.61
C ASN A 145 18.61 8.24 -2.50
N GLN A 146 17.61 7.50 -2.92
CA GLN A 146 17.71 6.35 -3.82
C GLN A 146 17.31 6.70 -5.26
N ASN A 147 17.53 7.93 -5.70
CA ASN A 147 17.17 8.45 -7.01
C ASN A 147 15.66 8.37 -7.33
N GLY A 148 14.82 8.28 -6.28
CA GLY A 148 13.36 8.22 -6.46
C GLY A 148 12.77 9.49 -7.06
N ASN A 149 13.44 10.63 -6.89
CA ASN A 149 13.02 11.91 -7.48
C ASN A 149 13.67 12.17 -8.86
N VAL A 150 14.42 11.24 -9.41
CA VAL A 150 14.99 11.35 -10.75
C VAL A 150 14.03 10.71 -11.74
N LYS A 151 13.76 11.39 -12.86
CA LYS A 151 12.89 10.86 -13.92
C LYS A 151 13.51 9.60 -14.54
N TYR A 152 12.69 8.57 -14.70
CA TYR A 152 13.05 7.40 -15.49
C TYR A 152 12.88 7.70 -16.97
N THR A 153 13.98 7.66 -17.70
CA THR A 153 14.00 7.65 -19.16
C THR A 153 14.88 6.47 -19.61
N ALA A 154 14.79 6.06 -20.84
CA ALA A 154 15.60 4.96 -21.38
C ALA A 154 17.13 5.11 -21.17
N LYS A 155 17.58 6.25 -20.66
CA LYS A 155 19.00 6.56 -20.40
C LYS A 155 19.30 6.89 -18.95
N ASP A 156 18.28 7.19 -18.16
CA ASP A 156 18.43 7.64 -16.78
C ASP A 156 18.07 6.52 -15.80
N THR A 157 18.75 6.50 -14.67
CA THR A 157 18.59 5.49 -13.61
C THR A 157 17.54 5.90 -12.59
N GLY A 158 16.65 6.83 -12.93
CA GLY A 158 15.60 7.33 -12.04
C GLY A 158 14.54 6.28 -11.74
N ARG A 159 13.74 6.51 -10.69
CA ARG A 159 12.67 5.63 -10.23
C ARG A 159 11.29 6.28 -10.28
N THR A 160 11.16 7.39 -10.98
CA THR A 160 9.90 8.10 -11.16
C THR A 160 9.63 8.32 -12.63
N ILE A 161 8.49 7.86 -13.12
CA ILE A 161 7.98 8.17 -14.45
C ILE A 161 7.14 9.43 -14.32
N SER A 162 7.56 10.52 -14.93
CA SER A 162 6.87 11.80 -14.84
C SER A 162 5.51 11.78 -15.56
N HIS A 163 4.62 12.70 -15.14
CA HIS A 163 3.29 12.86 -15.71
C HIS A 163 3.33 13.25 -17.20
N ASP A 164 4.40 13.89 -17.65
CA ASP A 164 4.61 14.31 -19.05
C ASP A 164 5.35 13.29 -19.92
N CYS A 165 5.57 12.06 -19.42
CA CYS A 165 6.28 11.02 -20.16
C CYS A 165 5.39 10.25 -21.13
N ALA A 166 5.86 10.15 -22.37
CA ALA A 166 5.48 9.15 -23.35
C ALA A 166 6.71 8.35 -23.78
N VAL A 167 6.54 7.17 -24.35
CA VAL A 167 7.64 6.29 -24.76
C VAL A 167 8.64 7.03 -25.64
N GLY A 168 9.89 7.10 -25.22
CA GLY A 168 10.98 7.75 -25.93
C GLY A 168 10.99 9.28 -25.88
N ASN A 169 10.01 9.93 -25.28
CA ASN A 169 9.94 11.38 -25.16
C ASN A 169 9.20 11.84 -23.91
N CYS A 170 9.94 12.25 -22.89
CA CYS A 170 9.39 12.83 -21.67
C CYS A 170 9.17 14.35 -21.79
N SER A 171 8.70 14.82 -22.91
CA SER A 171 8.38 16.23 -23.21
C SER A 171 6.96 16.38 -23.76
N ALA A 172 6.10 15.37 -23.57
CA ALA A 172 4.70 15.46 -23.94
C ALA A 172 3.94 16.37 -22.96
N SER A 173 2.76 16.80 -23.34
CA SER A 173 1.85 17.48 -22.41
C SER A 173 1.37 16.53 -21.34
N ASP A 174 1.03 17.08 -20.16
CA ASP A 174 0.45 16.37 -19.02
C ASP A 174 -0.48 15.25 -19.41
N THR A 175 -0.17 14.04 -18.98
CA THR A 175 -0.94 12.85 -19.31
C THR A 175 -1.37 12.09 -18.06
N GLY A 176 -2.57 11.49 -18.13
CA GLY A 176 -3.02 10.53 -17.12
C GLY A 176 -2.24 9.21 -17.19
N MET A 177 -2.85 8.12 -16.74
CA MET A 177 -2.28 6.79 -16.92
C MET A 177 -2.39 6.36 -18.39
N THR A 178 -1.26 6.08 -19.03
CA THR A 178 -1.17 5.65 -20.42
C THR A 178 -0.46 4.30 -20.54
N THR A 179 -0.64 3.63 -21.67
CA THR A 179 0.02 2.36 -21.98
C THR A 179 1.54 2.52 -21.98
N GLU A 180 2.03 3.65 -22.52
CA GLU A 180 3.46 3.94 -22.59
C GLU A 180 4.12 4.02 -21.21
N LYS A 181 3.45 4.61 -20.22
CA LYS A 181 3.97 4.64 -18.83
C LYS A 181 4.11 3.25 -18.24
N ILE A 182 3.18 2.36 -18.57
CA ILE A 182 3.22 0.97 -18.11
C ILE A 182 4.36 0.21 -18.80
N GLU A 183 4.59 0.45 -20.09
CA GLU A 183 5.72 -0.12 -20.82
C GLU A 183 7.06 0.34 -20.23
N LEU A 184 7.20 1.63 -19.89
CA LEU A 184 8.38 2.14 -19.18
C LEU A 184 8.58 1.50 -17.82
N ALA A 185 7.50 1.25 -17.07
CA ALA A 185 7.59 0.55 -15.80
C ALA A 185 8.04 -0.91 -15.97
N LEU A 186 7.56 -1.60 -17.00
CA LEU A 186 8.00 -2.95 -17.34
C LEU A 186 9.47 -2.99 -17.77
N GLU A 187 9.88 -2.02 -18.60
CA GLU A 187 11.28 -1.84 -19.00
C GLU A 187 12.19 -1.60 -17.79
N TYR A 188 11.75 -0.77 -16.84
CA TYR A 188 12.47 -0.54 -15.58
C TYR A 188 12.70 -1.85 -14.81
N PHE A 189 11.66 -2.68 -14.64
CA PHE A 189 11.81 -3.97 -13.97
C PHE A 189 12.74 -4.92 -14.72
N ALA A 190 12.70 -4.90 -16.05
CA ALA A 190 13.59 -5.73 -16.88
C ALA A 190 15.06 -5.27 -16.78
N ASN A 191 15.30 -3.95 -16.76
CA ASN A 191 16.64 -3.38 -16.63
C ASN A 191 17.26 -3.64 -15.26
N ASN A 192 16.43 -3.74 -14.21
CA ASN A 192 16.86 -4.09 -12.85
C ASN A 192 16.83 -5.61 -12.59
N GLU A 193 16.74 -6.43 -13.65
CA GLU A 193 16.77 -7.88 -13.56
C GLU A 193 15.76 -8.50 -12.57
N VAL A 194 14.61 -7.83 -12.38
CA VAL A 194 13.54 -8.36 -11.50
C VAL A 194 13.00 -9.65 -12.09
N ASP A 195 13.06 -10.73 -11.31
CA ASP A 195 12.62 -12.05 -11.73
C ASP A 195 11.19 -12.02 -12.31
N PRO A 196 10.98 -12.49 -13.55
CA PRO A 196 9.66 -12.56 -14.16
C PRO A 196 8.64 -13.41 -13.40
N SER A 197 9.11 -14.38 -12.60
CA SER A 197 8.24 -15.26 -11.79
C SER A 197 7.60 -14.55 -10.61
N ILE A 198 8.17 -13.43 -10.14
CA ILE A 198 7.62 -12.66 -9.04
C ILE A 198 6.43 -11.83 -9.53
N PRO A 199 5.25 -11.97 -8.88
CA PRO A 199 4.09 -11.16 -9.25
C PRO A 199 4.38 -9.67 -9.13
N LYS A 200 4.10 -8.92 -10.19
CA LYS A 200 4.19 -7.47 -10.22
C LYS A 200 2.83 -6.86 -10.01
N TRP A 201 2.77 -5.80 -9.25
CA TRP A 201 1.54 -5.12 -8.87
C TRP A 201 1.61 -3.65 -9.30
N CYS A 202 0.47 -3.12 -9.70
CA CYS A 202 0.32 -1.70 -9.97
C CYS A 202 -0.90 -1.15 -9.22
N GLY A 203 -0.66 -0.17 -8.36
CA GLY A 203 -1.68 0.53 -7.59
C GLY A 203 -2.04 1.85 -8.25
N ILE A 204 -3.32 2.05 -8.55
CA ILE A 204 -3.84 3.24 -9.23
C ILE A 204 -5.10 3.78 -8.57
N GLY A 205 -5.34 5.07 -8.74
CA GLY A 205 -6.57 5.71 -8.34
C GLY A 205 -7.74 5.42 -9.31
N PRO A 206 -8.98 5.65 -8.88
CA PRO A 206 -10.17 5.42 -9.72
C PRO A 206 -10.16 6.25 -11.01
N ARG A 207 -9.58 7.46 -10.98
CA ARG A 207 -9.47 8.33 -12.15
C ARG A 207 -8.51 7.77 -13.20
N GLN A 208 -7.35 7.29 -12.77
CA GLN A 208 -6.37 6.63 -13.64
C GLN A 208 -6.92 5.35 -14.24
N ALA A 209 -7.73 4.61 -13.48
CA ALA A 209 -8.48 3.48 -14.00
C ALA A 209 -9.41 3.90 -15.16
N THR A 210 -10.10 5.03 -15.02
CA THR A 210 -10.96 5.57 -16.09
C THR A 210 -10.13 6.01 -17.30
N ASN A 211 -8.94 6.57 -17.09
CA ASN A 211 -8.05 6.97 -18.19
C ASN A 211 -7.61 5.75 -19.01
N LEU A 212 -7.33 4.61 -18.37
CA LEU A 212 -7.01 3.36 -19.08
C LEU A 212 -8.14 2.86 -19.96
N PHE A 213 -9.41 3.03 -19.56
CA PHE A 213 -10.55 2.71 -20.42
C PHE A 213 -10.65 3.61 -21.67
N GLY A 214 -9.96 4.71 -21.70
CA GLY A 214 -9.86 5.59 -22.88
C GLY A 214 -8.75 5.17 -23.86
N GLN A 215 -7.87 4.25 -23.50
CA GLN A 215 -6.79 3.79 -24.37
C GLN A 215 -7.30 2.70 -25.32
N GLU A 216 -6.91 2.82 -26.61
CA GLU A 216 -7.36 1.88 -27.64
C GLU A 216 -6.81 0.47 -27.39
N GLU A 217 -5.55 0.35 -26.99
CA GLU A 217 -4.86 -0.91 -26.71
C GLU A 217 -5.52 -1.68 -25.56
N TYR A 218 -6.10 -0.96 -24.59
CA TYR A 218 -6.79 -1.56 -23.47
C TYR A 218 -8.19 -2.05 -23.84
N VAL A 219 -8.89 -1.30 -24.68
CA VAL A 219 -10.32 -1.55 -25.00
C VAL A 219 -10.50 -2.49 -26.18
N ASN A 220 -9.56 -2.48 -27.13
CA ASN A 220 -9.69 -3.22 -28.38
C ASN A 220 -9.52 -4.73 -28.13
N ILE A 221 -10.47 -5.50 -28.67
CA ILE A 221 -10.50 -6.97 -28.54
C ILE A 221 -9.37 -7.66 -29.30
N ASP A 222 -8.78 -6.99 -30.31
CA ASP A 222 -7.68 -7.55 -31.08
C ASP A 222 -6.38 -7.66 -30.23
N TYR A 223 -6.26 -6.82 -29.20
CA TYR A 223 -5.13 -6.82 -28.26
C TYR A 223 -5.44 -7.59 -26.98
N ASN A 224 -6.72 -7.84 -26.65
CA ASN A 224 -7.14 -8.45 -25.40
C ASN A 224 -8.06 -9.65 -25.61
N ASN A 225 -7.82 -10.74 -24.89
CA ASN A 225 -8.68 -11.94 -24.90
C ASN A 225 -10.06 -11.73 -24.26
N SER A 226 -10.28 -10.63 -23.56
CA SER A 226 -11.51 -10.32 -22.86
C SER A 226 -12.02 -8.94 -23.23
N LYS A 227 -13.31 -8.69 -23.00
CA LYS A 227 -13.95 -7.39 -23.23
C LYS A 227 -13.95 -6.58 -21.94
N PRO A 228 -12.96 -5.70 -21.67
CA PRO A 228 -12.87 -4.99 -20.38
C PRO A 228 -14.08 -4.12 -20.08
N LEU A 229 -14.68 -3.48 -21.09
CA LEU A 229 -15.84 -2.61 -20.94
C LEU A 229 -17.12 -3.36 -20.53
N VAL A 230 -17.27 -4.63 -20.92
CA VAL A 230 -18.46 -5.42 -20.55
C VAL A 230 -18.46 -5.77 -19.07
N GLY A 231 -17.26 -5.98 -18.48
CA GLY A 231 -17.10 -6.30 -17.08
C GLY A 231 -17.09 -5.07 -16.16
N GLY A 232 -16.93 -3.85 -16.69
CA GLY A 232 -16.82 -2.62 -15.90
C GLY A 232 -15.65 -2.61 -14.92
N ARG A 233 -14.62 -3.44 -15.14
CA ARG A 233 -13.49 -3.64 -14.24
C ARG A 233 -12.18 -3.59 -15.00
N ILE A 234 -11.13 -3.14 -14.32
CA ILE A 234 -9.77 -3.34 -14.77
C ILE A 234 -9.45 -4.83 -14.71
N LEU A 235 -8.84 -5.33 -15.76
CA LEU A 235 -8.34 -6.71 -15.81
C LEU A 235 -7.30 -6.90 -14.71
N ARG A 236 -7.42 -7.99 -13.95
CA ARG A 236 -6.45 -8.30 -12.89
C ARG A 236 -5.04 -8.53 -13.43
N ASP A 237 -4.94 -9.13 -14.61
CA ASP A 237 -3.70 -9.51 -15.28
C ASP A 237 -3.62 -8.82 -16.65
N TRP A 238 -3.26 -7.56 -16.67
CA TRP A 238 -3.04 -6.85 -17.90
C TRP A 238 -1.60 -6.40 -18.01
N MET A 239 -0.98 -6.62 -19.16
CA MET A 239 0.44 -6.35 -19.42
C MET A 239 1.40 -7.02 -18.40
N GLY A 240 1.03 -8.23 -17.90
CA GLY A 240 1.84 -8.97 -16.93
C GLY A 240 1.89 -8.36 -15.52
N MET A 241 1.01 -7.43 -15.22
CA MET A 241 0.85 -6.82 -13.89
C MET A 241 -0.53 -7.09 -13.30
N ASN A 242 -0.59 -7.24 -11.98
CA ASN A 242 -1.82 -7.27 -11.20
C ASN A 242 -2.22 -5.84 -10.81
N TRP A 243 -3.49 -5.50 -10.95
CA TRP A 243 -3.98 -4.14 -10.75
C TRP A 243 -4.77 -4.00 -9.46
N ILE A 244 -4.44 -2.97 -8.69
CA ILE A 244 -5.20 -2.56 -7.49
C ILE A 244 -5.75 -1.16 -7.73
N VAL A 245 -7.08 -1.03 -7.72
CA VAL A 245 -7.74 0.28 -7.79
C VAL A 245 -8.18 0.67 -6.39
N ASP A 246 -7.60 1.72 -5.84
CA ASP A 246 -7.91 2.18 -4.50
C ASP A 246 -7.95 3.72 -4.44
N PRO A 247 -8.97 4.30 -3.77
CA PRO A 247 -9.05 5.75 -3.60
C PRO A 247 -7.95 6.35 -2.71
N ILE A 248 -7.10 5.54 -2.09
CA ILE A 248 -5.93 6.02 -1.34
C ILE A 248 -4.94 6.74 -2.25
N PHE A 249 -4.89 6.37 -3.54
CA PHE A 249 -4.12 7.06 -4.56
C PHE A 249 -4.87 8.32 -5.01
N THR A 250 -4.72 9.37 -4.25
CA THR A 250 -5.29 10.69 -4.52
C THR A 250 -4.22 11.66 -4.97
N VAL A 251 -4.61 12.89 -5.26
CA VAL A 251 -3.68 13.99 -5.55
C VAL A 251 -2.66 14.08 -4.41
N GLY A 252 -1.40 13.91 -4.71
CA GLY A 252 -0.32 14.03 -3.76
C GLY A 252 -0.29 15.45 -3.15
N SER A 253 0.05 15.53 -1.88
CA SER A 253 0.30 16.80 -1.19
C SER A 253 1.63 17.42 -1.59
N GLN A 254 2.42 16.72 -2.36
CA GLN A 254 3.76 17.06 -2.80
C GLN A 254 3.73 17.54 -4.25
N ASN A 255 4.57 18.51 -4.57
CA ASN A 255 4.86 18.83 -5.95
C ASN A 255 5.52 17.61 -6.60
N ASP A 256 5.21 17.36 -7.86
CA ASP A 256 5.94 16.39 -8.67
C ASP A 256 7.42 16.77 -8.86
N VAL A 257 8.15 16.00 -9.64
CA VAL A 257 9.56 16.29 -9.96
C VAL A 257 9.72 17.63 -10.69
N ASP A 258 8.70 18.08 -11.42
CA ASP A 258 8.67 19.34 -12.17
C ASP A 258 8.04 20.51 -11.39
N GLY A 259 7.46 20.25 -10.21
CA GLY A 259 6.83 21.26 -9.34
C GLY A 259 5.34 21.50 -9.59
N ASP A 260 4.67 20.64 -10.36
CA ASP A 260 3.22 20.67 -10.53
C ASP A 260 2.52 20.12 -9.25
N THR A 261 1.43 20.76 -8.86
CA THR A 261 0.68 20.41 -7.66
C THR A 261 -0.53 19.52 -7.93
N ASN A 262 -0.84 19.23 -9.18
CA ASN A 262 -2.04 18.50 -9.59
C ASN A 262 -1.71 17.10 -10.12
N VAL A 263 -0.84 16.39 -9.42
CA VAL A 263 -0.34 15.07 -9.81
C VAL A 263 -0.84 14.01 -8.85
N ILE A 264 -1.26 12.87 -9.40
CA ILE A 264 -1.62 11.67 -8.66
C ILE A 264 -0.47 10.68 -8.77
N GLU A 265 0.02 10.22 -7.63
CA GLU A 265 1.09 9.25 -7.54
C GLU A 265 0.53 7.84 -7.60
N CYS A 266 0.94 7.09 -8.60
CA CYS A 266 0.67 5.67 -8.76
C CYS A 266 1.96 4.89 -8.56
N TRP A 267 1.86 3.66 -8.07
CA TRP A 267 3.03 2.86 -7.74
C TRP A 267 2.98 1.50 -8.42
N CYS A 268 4.09 1.08 -8.99
CA CYS A 268 4.27 -0.29 -9.46
C CYS A 268 5.41 -0.94 -8.67
N TRP A 269 5.20 -2.18 -8.22
CA TRP A 269 6.18 -2.90 -7.39
C TRP A 269 6.11 -4.40 -7.60
N ALA A 270 7.20 -5.09 -7.28
CA ALA A 270 7.20 -6.53 -7.13
C ALA A 270 6.73 -6.93 -5.72
N GLN A 271 6.08 -8.07 -5.57
CA GLN A 271 5.48 -8.49 -4.29
C GLN A 271 6.47 -8.55 -3.13
N ASP A 272 7.72 -8.88 -3.39
CA ASP A 272 8.80 -8.97 -2.40
C ASP A 272 9.50 -7.64 -2.10
N ALA A 273 9.16 -6.57 -2.83
CA ALA A 273 9.73 -5.24 -2.64
C ALA A 273 9.30 -4.55 -1.34
N LEU A 274 8.11 -4.89 -0.86
CA LEU A 274 7.54 -4.35 0.37
C LEU A 274 7.31 -5.47 1.38
N ILE A 275 7.60 -5.18 2.65
CA ILE A 275 7.36 -6.09 3.76
C ILE A 275 6.40 -5.45 4.74
N LEU A 276 5.30 -6.14 5.03
CA LEU A 276 4.38 -5.83 6.12
C LEU A 276 4.74 -6.69 7.33
N GLY A 277 5.23 -6.05 8.38
CA GLY A 277 5.51 -6.69 9.66
C GLY A 277 4.29 -6.63 10.59
N ILE A 278 3.87 -7.76 11.11
CA ILE A 278 2.74 -7.87 12.03
C ILE A 278 3.26 -8.42 13.35
N ALA A 279 3.31 -7.56 14.38
CA ALA A 279 3.65 -7.97 15.74
C ALA A 279 2.39 -8.42 16.50
N ASP A 280 1.27 -7.70 16.35
CA ASP A 280 -0.05 -8.09 16.85
C ASP A 280 -1.09 -7.79 15.77
N ALA A 281 -1.72 -8.84 15.24
CA ALA A 281 -2.62 -8.73 14.10
C ALA A 281 -3.92 -8.00 14.44
N LEU A 282 -4.56 -8.42 15.50
CA LEU A 282 -5.80 -7.84 16.00
C LEU A 282 -6.15 -8.45 17.37
N THR A 283 -6.15 -7.65 18.39
CA THR A 283 -6.63 -8.01 19.72
C THR A 283 -7.91 -7.22 20.03
N ILE A 284 -9.00 -7.92 20.27
CA ILE A 284 -10.28 -7.35 20.68
C ILE A 284 -10.56 -7.79 22.11
N LYS A 285 -10.82 -6.82 23.00
CA LYS A 285 -11.21 -7.09 24.40
C LYS A 285 -12.50 -6.35 24.71
N ILE A 286 -13.44 -7.07 25.30
CA ILE A 286 -14.68 -6.51 25.84
C ILE A 286 -14.55 -6.56 27.36
N THR A 287 -14.58 -5.40 28.02
CA THR A 287 -14.39 -5.26 29.47
C THR A 287 -15.40 -4.29 30.05
N GLU A 288 -15.80 -4.52 31.26
CA GLU A 288 -16.60 -3.58 32.07
C GLU A 288 -15.68 -2.57 32.75
N GLU A 289 -16.05 -1.29 32.68
CA GLU A 289 -15.30 -0.22 33.32
C GLU A 289 -15.99 0.25 34.60
N SER A 290 -15.48 -0.18 35.73
CA SER A 290 -16.06 0.13 37.02
C SER A 290 -16.08 1.61 37.40
N THR A 291 -15.15 2.42 36.78
CA THR A 291 -15.06 3.85 37.03
C THR A 291 -16.09 4.67 36.25
N ARG A 292 -16.83 4.02 35.32
CA ARG A 292 -17.83 4.64 34.44
C ARG A 292 -19.13 3.86 34.46
N SER A 293 -19.79 3.84 35.61
CA SER A 293 -21.10 3.19 35.79
C SER A 293 -21.16 1.73 35.29
N TYR A 294 -20.05 0.99 35.34
CA TYR A 294 -19.92 -0.36 34.78
C TYR A 294 -20.24 -0.46 33.27
N ALA A 295 -20.03 0.66 32.53
CA ALA A 295 -20.21 0.66 31.11
C ALA A 295 -19.32 -0.39 30.42
N GLN A 296 -19.83 -1.04 29.37
CA GLN A 296 -19.07 -1.98 28.57
C GLN A 296 -18.14 -1.23 27.61
N ARG A 297 -16.87 -1.62 27.60
CA ARG A 297 -15.86 -1.09 26.69
C ARG A 297 -15.44 -2.19 25.69
N VAL A 298 -15.60 -1.90 24.41
CA VAL A 298 -14.97 -2.67 23.34
C VAL A 298 -13.65 -1.99 22.99
N TYR A 299 -12.54 -2.66 23.26
CA TYR A 299 -11.18 -2.18 23.00
C TYR A 299 -10.57 -3.00 21.89
N VAL A 300 -9.94 -2.32 20.94
CA VAL A 300 -9.24 -2.89 19.78
C VAL A 300 -7.81 -2.39 19.78
N HIS A 301 -6.89 -3.32 19.58
CA HIS A 301 -5.46 -3.05 19.48
C HIS A 301 -4.86 -3.84 18.32
N MET A 302 -3.90 -3.24 17.63
CA MET A 302 -3.03 -3.89 16.66
C MET A 302 -1.63 -3.27 16.71
N ASN A 303 -0.61 -4.02 16.34
CA ASN A 303 0.75 -3.53 16.22
C ASN A 303 1.33 -4.00 14.87
N MET A 304 1.53 -3.07 13.96
CA MET A 304 1.95 -3.34 12.59
C MET A 304 2.84 -2.22 12.07
N GLY A 305 3.70 -2.58 11.13
CA GLY A 305 4.51 -1.63 10.39
C GLY A 305 4.86 -2.16 9.01
N ALA A 306 5.18 -1.29 8.09
CA ALA A 306 5.61 -1.69 6.76
C ALA A 306 6.88 -0.94 6.38
N MET A 307 7.70 -1.58 5.55
CA MET A 307 8.89 -0.98 5.01
C MET A 307 9.08 -1.32 3.54
N ARG A 308 9.82 -0.48 2.86
CA ARG A 308 10.38 -0.79 1.54
C ARG A 308 11.67 -1.58 1.75
N PHE A 309 11.66 -2.83 1.26
CA PHE A 309 12.80 -3.73 1.40
C PHE A 309 13.81 -3.53 0.27
N ASP A 310 13.33 -3.50 -0.97
CA ASP A 310 14.16 -3.37 -2.16
C ASP A 310 13.65 -2.22 -3.02
N GLU A 311 14.45 -1.18 -3.15
CA GLU A 311 14.12 0.01 -3.89
C GLU A 311 14.14 -0.21 -5.40
N ASP A 312 14.97 -1.14 -5.91
CA ASP A 312 15.10 -1.43 -7.35
C ASP A 312 13.87 -2.16 -7.91
N LYS A 313 13.02 -2.67 -7.02
CA LYS A 313 11.76 -3.34 -7.36
C LYS A 313 10.52 -2.47 -7.20
N VAL A 314 10.71 -1.16 -7.04
CA VAL A 314 9.63 -0.18 -6.88
C VAL A 314 9.82 0.96 -7.85
N ILE A 315 8.77 1.38 -8.54
CA ILE A 315 8.76 2.55 -9.42
C ILE A 315 7.52 3.39 -9.17
N LYS A 316 7.69 4.71 -9.11
CA LYS A 316 6.60 5.68 -9.03
C LYS A 316 6.17 6.12 -10.43
N ILE A 317 4.88 6.20 -10.66
CA ILE A 317 4.28 6.75 -11.89
C ILE A 317 3.46 7.97 -11.51
N GLU A 318 3.83 9.10 -12.02
CA GLU A 318 3.10 10.35 -11.86
C GLU A 318 2.08 10.49 -12.99
N CYS A 319 0.85 10.81 -12.62
CA CYS A 319 -0.26 10.96 -13.55
C CYS A 319 -0.97 12.29 -13.30
N GLN A 320 -1.36 12.98 -14.36
CA GLN A 320 -2.18 14.17 -14.24
C GLN A 320 -3.54 13.82 -13.60
N ALA A 321 -3.99 14.68 -12.66
CA ALA A 321 -5.21 14.49 -11.88
C ALA A 321 -6.50 14.74 -12.70
#